data_f6366d881f3f4d9cb42e592cc898243f
#
_entry.id   f6366d881f3f4d9cb42e592cc898243f
#
_cell.length_a   1.000
_cell.length_b   1.000
_cell.length_c   1.000
_cell.angle_alpha   90.00
_cell.angle_beta   90.00
_cell.angle_gamma   90.00
#
_symmetry.space_group_name_H-M   'P 1'
#
loop_
_entity.id
_entity.type
_entity.pdbx_description
1 polymer ?
#
loop_
_entity_poly.entity_id
_entity_poly.type
_entity_poly.pdbx_seq_one_letter_code
_entity_poly.pdbx_strand_id
1 'polypeptide(L)'
;MKDKKQKISFDKRYLLLLVAGFLTGRVWLYGINPFGVALFAAVAAERKGRKLLALFVLAGMFSSTEGLSLIKYLTLFLLVLSLEKIQEKWTSHTGQAVYLALLTGGLNMAAGILNSILAVNTWEVFWLSILESVMVFALANVYQWGVHFILYEEWNQLFNNEELISLLILAVTALYGLPRQADMIFSISGTLSYFMILFMGYRYGASTGAIAGAAGGILLALTGENMVVVGICCLLGVCAGTLRKMG
;
A
#
# COMPACT_ATOMS: atom_id res chain seq x y z
N MET A 1 -14.84 -28.49 -22.17
CA MET A 1 -15.10 -27.11 -21.72
C MET A 1 -13.93 -26.26 -22.18
N LYS A 2 -14.15 -25.32 -23.12
CA LYS A 2 -13.10 -24.53 -23.75
C LYS A 2 -12.62 -23.45 -22.78
N ASP A 3 -11.35 -23.50 -22.38
CA ASP A 3 -10.66 -22.40 -21.73
C ASP A 3 -10.77 -21.15 -22.63
N LYS A 4 -11.67 -20.24 -22.26
CA LYS A 4 -11.60 -18.88 -22.77
C LYS A 4 -10.33 -18.25 -22.19
N LYS A 5 -9.27 -18.21 -22.97
CA LYS A 5 -8.12 -17.33 -22.76
C LYS A 5 -8.70 -15.91 -22.58
N GLN A 6 -8.86 -15.49 -21.33
CA GLN A 6 -9.35 -14.17 -20.99
C GLN A 6 -8.28 -13.17 -21.45
N LYS A 7 -8.50 -12.59 -22.64
CA LYS A 7 -7.69 -11.52 -23.20
C LYS A 7 -7.63 -10.44 -22.11
N ILE A 8 -6.45 -10.16 -21.60
CA ILE A 8 -6.21 -9.06 -20.66
C ILE A 8 -6.56 -7.79 -21.46
N SER A 9 -7.77 -7.34 -21.38
CA SER A 9 -8.11 -6.01 -21.83
C SER A 9 -7.39 -5.08 -20.86
N PHE A 10 -6.49 -4.25 -21.36
CA PHE A 10 -5.83 -3.19 -20.62
C PHE A 10 -6.89 -2.17 -20.21
N ASP A 11 -7.63 -2.48 -19.17
CA ASP A 11 -8.61 -1.58 -18.59
C ASP A 11 -7.85 -0.45 -17.89
N LYS A 12 -8.27 0.80 -18.10
CA LYS A 12 -7.67 1.99 -17.46
C LYS A 12 -7.52 1.82 -15.94
N ARG A 13 -8.41 1.05 -15.32
CA ARG A 13 -8.43 0.70 -13.91
C ARG A 13 -7.22 -0.13 -13.49
N TYR A 14 -6.85 -1.10 -14.34
CA TYR A 14 -5.69 -1.93 -14.07
C TYR A 14 -4.39 -1.13 -14.20
N LEU A 15 -4.32 -0.20 -15.15
CA LEU A 15 -3.18 0.71 -15.28
C LEU A 15 -2.97 1.55 -14.00
N LEU A 16 -4.07 2.03 -13.40
CA LEU A 16 -4.01 2.79 -12.14
C LEU A 16 -3.40 1.96 -11.01
N LEU A 17 -3.78 0.67 -10.88
CA LEU A 17 -3.17 -0.25 -9.91
C LEU A 17 -1.69 -0.51 -10.18
N LEU A 18 -1.27 -0.60 -11.44
CA LEU A 18 0.14 -0.77 -11.78
C LEU A 18 0.97 0.45 -11.39
N VAL A 19 0.47 1.66 -11.66
CA VAL A 19 1.10 2.91 -11.26
C VAL A 19 1.16 3.00 -9.73
N ALA A 20 0.07 2.71 -9.03
CA ALA A 20 0.04 2.66 -7.57
C ALA A 20 1.05 1.62 -7.03
N GLY A 21 1.16 0.44 -7.68
CA GLY A 21 2.12 -0.59 -7.32
C GLY A 21 3.57 -0.12 -7.45
N PHE A 22 3.90 0.54 -8.55
CA PHE A 22 5.23 1.13 -8.74
C PHE A 22 5.55 2.18 -7.67
N LEU A 23 4.60 3.08 -7.40
CA LEU A 23 4.78 4.15 -6.42
C LEU A 23 4.87 3.60 -4.99
N THR A 24 3.99 2.70 -4.59
CA THR A 24 4.06 2.09 -3.23
C THR A 24 5.32 1.25 -3.04
N GLY A 25 5.83 0.62 -4.10
CA GLY A 25 7.13 -0.06 -4.09
C GLY A 25 8.33 0.86 -3.80
N ARG A 26 8.20 2.16 -4.08
CA ARG A 26 9.24 3.16 -3.79
C ARG A 26 9.25 3.66 -2.35
N VAL A 27 8.20 3.38 -1.57
CA VAL A 27 8.06 3.88 -0.21
C VAL A 27 8.83 2.99 0.76
N TRP A 28 9.95 3.47 1.24
CA TRP A 28 10.78 2.79 2.24
C TRP A 28 10.68 3.49 3.59
N LEU A 29 10.55 2.67 4.63
CA LEU A 29 10.55 3.10 6.02
C LEU A 29 11.67 2.37 6.76
N TYR A 30 12.71 3.07 7.18
CA TYR A 30 13.82 2.47 7.96
C TYR A 30 14.41 1.19 7.33
N GLY A 31 14.46 1.11 6.01
CA GLY A 31 14.98 -0.06 5.29
C GLY A 31 13.98 -1.20 5.07
N ILE A 32 12.71 -1.03 5.42
CA ILE A 32 11.62 -1.98 5.15
C ILE A 32 10.61 -1.39 4.16
N ASN A 33 9.90 -2.24 3.41
CA ASN A 33 8.88 -1.80 2.45
C ASN A 33 7.54 -2.53 2.67
N PRO A 34 6.78 -2.18 3.71
CA PRO A 34 5.51 -2.83 3.98
C PRO A 34 4.41 -2.50 2.97
N PHE A 35 4.43 -1.30 2.35
CA PHE A 35 3.36 -0.81 1.49
C PHE A 35 3.29 -1.56 0.17
N GLY A 36 4.43 -1.74 -0.50
CA GLY A 36 4.50 -2.49 -1.76
C GLY A 36 4.14 -3.96 -1.57
N VAL A 37 4.64 -4.58 -0.49
CA VAL A 37 4.34 -5.99 -0.16
C VAL A 37 2.86 -6.17 0.18
N ALA A 38 2.26 -5.25 0.95
CA ALA A 38 0.85 -5.30 1.29
C ALA A 38 -0.07 -5.14 0.07
N LEU A 39 0.26 -4.21 -0.84
CA LEU A 39 -0.50 -4.06 -2.08
C LEU A 39 -0.39 -5.29 -2.97
N PHE A 40 0.81 -5.89 -3.07
CA PHE A 40 0.99 -7.15 -3.78
C PHE A 40 0.11 -8.26 -3.19
N ALA A 41 0.06 -8.40 -1.86
CA ALA A 41 -0.77 -9.38 -1.17
C ALA A 41 -2.27 -9.18 -1.47
N ALA A 42 -2.75 -7.93 -1.42
CA ALA A 42 -4.13 -7.58 -1.71
C ALA A 42 -4.53 -7.93 -3.16
N VAL A 43 -3.68 -7.62 -4.14
CA VAL A 43 -3.95 -7.93 -5.56
C VAL A 43 -3.76 -9.43 -5.86
N ALA A 44 -2.84 -10.11 -5.16
CA ALA A 44 -2.69 -11.55 -5.30
C ALA A 44 -3.98 -12.29 -4.92
N ALA A 45 -4.74 -11.78 -3.97
CA ALA A 45 -6.04 -12.32 -3.58
C ALA A 45 -7.07 -12.26 -4.73
N GLU A 46 -7.03 -11.23 -5.57
CA GLU A 46 -7.95 -11.04 -6.69
C GLU A 46 -7.56 -11.82 -7.96
N ARG A 47 -6.46 -12.54 -7.96
CA ARG A 47 -5.95 -13.38 -9.07
C ARG A 47 -5.68 -12.65 -10.39
N LYS A 48 -6.29 -11.48 -10.61
CA LYS A 48 -6.22 -10.75 -11.87
C LYS A 48 -4.97 -9.90 -11.95
N GLY A 49 -4.08 -10.20 -12.91
CA GLY A 49 -2.92 -9.35 -13.21
C GLY A 49 -1.79 -9.31 -12.19
N ARG A 50 -1.83 -10.13 -11.15
CA ARG A 50 -0.89 -10.18 -10.01
C ARG A 50 0.59 -10.26 -10.40
N LYS A 51 0.94 -11.04 -11.44
CA LYS A 51 2.33 -11.16 -11.90
C LYS A 51 2.87 -9.84 -12.43
N LEU A 52 2.04 -9.11 -13.18
CA LEU A 52 2.43 -7.82 -13.72
C LEU A 52 2.55 -6.78 -12.62
N LEU A 53 1.62 -6.79 -11.64
CA LEU A 53 1.72 -5.91 -10.49
C LEU A 53 2.97 -6.20 -9.65
N ALA A 54 3.29 -7.48 -9.41
CA ALA A 54 4.52 -7.87 -8.72
C ALA A 54 5.76 -7.27 -9.39
N LEU A 55 5.82 -7.31 -10.74
CA LEU A 55 6.91 -6.69 -11.50
C LEU A 55 6.96 -5.16 -11.31
N PHE A 56 5.81 -4.49 -11.31
CA PHE A 56 5.77 -3.03 -11.11
C PHE A 56 6.16 -2.64 -9.68
N VAL A 57 5.73 -3.38 -8.67
CA VAL A 57 6.14 -3.16 -7.27
C VAL A 57 7.65 -3.39 -7.13
N LEU A 58 8.19 -4.48 -7.68
CA LEU A 58 9.63 -4.75 -7.68
C LEU A 58 10.42 -3.67 -8.44
N ALA A 59 9.91 -3.20 -9.58
CA ALA A 59 10.54 -2.09 -10.31
C ALA A 59 10.55 -0.79 -9.49
N GLY A 60 9.47 -0.52 -8.74
CA GLY A 60 9.42 0.58 -7.77
C GLY A 60 10.48 0.44 -6.68
N MET A 61 10.58 -0.74 -6.06
CA MET A 61 11.60 -1.04 -5.05
C MET A 61 13.01 -0.87 -5.62
N PHE A 62 13.27 -1.40 -6.81
CA PHE A 62 14.57 -1.29 -7.48
C PHE A 62 14.97 0.16 -7.77
N SER A 63 14.00 1.02 -8.10
CA SER A 63 14.28 2.43 -8.40
C SER A 63 14.64 3.29 -7.18
N SER A 64 14.44 2.79 -5.97
CA SER A 64 14.59 3.55 -4.71
C SER A 64 15.59 2.93 -3.73
N THR A 65 16.09 1.72 -3.99
CA THR A 65 17.07 1.05 -3.13
C THR A 65 18.19 0.40 -3.92
N GLU A 66 19.36 0.36 -3.29
CA GLU A 66 20.49 -0.40 -3.75
C GLU A 66 20.69 -1.60 -2.81
N GLY A 67 20.80 -2.83 -3.37
CA GLY A 67 21.41 -3.93 -2.66
C GLY A 67 20.56 -5.15 -2.24
N LEU A 68 21.03 -5.86 -1.22
CA LEU A 68 20.57 -7.16 -0.74
C LEU A 68 19.10 -7.24 -0.30
N SER A 69 18.51 -6.13 0.12
CA SER A 69 17.09 -6.07 0.53
C SER A 69 16.12 -6.45 -0.60
N LEU A 70 16.49 -6.19 -1.87
CA LEU A 70 15.69 -6.58 -3.03
C LEU A 70 15.57 -8.10 -3.18
N ILE A 71 16.61 -8.85 -2.83
CA ILE A 71 16.61 -10.32 -2.92
C ILE A 71 15.54 -10.89 -1.97
N LYS A 72 15.41 -10.34 -0.77
CA LYS A 72 14.35 -10.70 0.21
C LYS A 72 12.96 -10.59 -0.42
N TYR A 73 12.64 -9.45 -1.03
CA TYR A 73 11.31 -9.21 -1.61
C TYR A 73 11.06 -10.01 -2.87
N LEU A 74 12.09 -10.19 -3.71
CA LEU A 74 12.00 -11.02 -4.91
C LEU A 74 11.71 -12.48 -4.54
N THR A 75 12.43 -13.03 -3.55
CA THR A 75 12.19 -14.41 -3.07
C THR A 75 10.80 -14.53 -2.44
N LEU A 76 10.35 -13.53 -1.65
CA LEU A 76 9.04 -13.50 -1.06
C LEU A 76 7.93 -13.52 -2.12
N PHE A 77 8.03 -12.69 -3.16
CA PHE A 77 7.02 -12.64 -4.23
C PHE A 77 6.99 -13.93 -5.04
N LEU A 78 8.14 -14.52 -5.34
CA LEU A 78 8.21 -15.82 -6.02
C LEU A 78 7.58 -16.94 -5.18
N LEU A 79 7.82 -16.95 -3.86
CA LEU A 79 7.23 -17.93 -2.96
C LEU A 79 5.70 -17.79 -2.89
N VAL A 80 5.19 -16.57 -2.71
CA VAL A 80 3.74 -16.31 -2.68
C VAL A 80 3.09 -16.75 -3.99
N LEU A 81 3.67 -16.42 -5.14
CA LEU A 81 3.16 -16.81 -6.46
C LEU A 81 3.23 -18.33 -6.70
N SER A 82 4.19 -19.03 -6.07
CA SER A 82 4.34 -20.48 -6.19
C SER A 82 3.34 -21.24 -5.32
N LEU A 83 3.14 -20.78 -4.08
CA LEU A 83 2.24 -21.40 -3.11
C LEU A 83 0.77 -21.27 -3.50
N GLU A 84 0.44 -20.29 -4.31
CA GLU A 84 -0.91 -20.04 -4.77
C GLU A 84 -1.52 -21.19 -5.59
N LYS A 85 -0.72 -21.90 -6.39
CA LYS A 85 -1.18 -23.08 -7.12
C LYS A 85 -1.70 -24.19 -6.19
N ILE A 86 -1.20 -24.24 -4.96
CA ILE A 86 -1.62 -25.20 -3.93
C ILE A 86 -2.93 -24.76 -3.29
N GLN A 87 -3.11 -23.45 -3.18
CA GLN A 87 -4.23 -22.83 -2.48
C GLN A 87 -5.55 -22.85 -3.27
N GLU A 88 -5.53 -22.87 -4.60
CA GLU A 88 -6.72 -22.94 -5.45
C GLU A 88 -7.66 -24.10 -5.10
N LYS A 89 -7.16 -25.12 -4.38
CA LYS A 89 -7.91 -26.30 -3.98
C LYS A 89 -8.66 -26.16 -2.62
N TRP A 90 -8.37 -25.15 -1.79
CA TRP A 90 -8.69 -25.26 -0.35
C TRP A 90 -9.53 -24.14 0.25
N THR A 91 -9.80 -23.01 -0.41
CA THR A 91 -10.43 -21.84 0.28
C THR A 91 -11.57 -21.19 -0.52
N SER A 92 -12.62 -20.74 0.21
CA SER A 92 -13.68 -19.87 -0.29
C SER A 92 -13.14 -18.44 -0.54
N HIS A 93 -13.77 -17.69 -1.46
CA HIS A 93 -13.31 -16.35 -1.88
C HIS A 93 -13.02 -15.37 -0.74
N THR A 94 -13.85 -15.31 0.29
CA THR A 94 -13.70 -14.39 1.43
C THR A 94 -12.54 -14.76 2.36
N GLY A 95 -12.27 -16.05 2.54
CA GLY A 95 -11.13 -16.51 3.35
C GLY A 95 -9.78 -16.39 2.66
N GLN A 96 -9.79 -16.29 1.33
CA GLN A 96 -8.58 -16.29 0.51
C GLN A 96 -7.71 -15.06 0.72
N ALA A 97 -8.31 -13.90 0.92
CA ALA A 97 -7.59 -12.64 1.08
C ALA A 97 -6.92 -12.52 2.44
N VAL A 98 -7.63 -12.86 3.51
CA VAL A 98 -7.05 -12.88 4.87
C VAL A 98 -5.94 -13.90 4.95
N TYR A 99 -6.13 -15.06 4.31
CA TYR A 99 -5.11 -16.11 4.24
C TYR A 99 -3.86 -15.62 3.50
N LEU A 100 -3.99 -14.95 2.35
CA LEU A 100 -2.85 -14.41 1.62
C LEU A 100 -2.14 -13.28 2.37
N ALA A 101 -2.89 -12.45 3.09
CA ALA A 101 -2.31 -11.44 3.96
C ALA A 101 -1.50 -12.08 5.11
N LEU A 102 -2.04 -13.15 5.73
CA LEU A 102 -1.32 -13.92 6.75
C LEU A 102 -0.10 -14.64 6.19
N LEU A 103 -0.24 -15.25 5.02
CA LEU A 103 0.85 -15.98 4.37
C LEU A 103 1.98 -15.03 3.96
N THR A 104 1.66 -13.90 3.35
CA THR A 104 2.67 -12.89 2.99
C THR A 104 3.33 -12.28 4.22
N GLY A 105 2.57 -11.95 5.26
CA GLY A 105 3.12 -11.46 6.53
C GLY A 105 4.03 -12.51 7.20
N GLY A 106 3.58 -13.76 7.26
CA GLY A 106 4.36 -14.87 7.84
C GLY A 106 5.65 -15.17 7.07
N LEU A 107 5.59 -15.21 5.74
CA LEU A 107 6.79 -15.38 4.90
C LEU A 107 7.75 -14.20 5.03
N ASN A 108 7.23 -12.97 5.11
CA ASN A 108 8.06 -11.80 5.34
C ASN A 108 8.76 -11.85 6.71
N MET A 109 8.05 -12.30 7.75
CA MET A 109 8.62 -12.52 9.08
C MET A 109 9.72 -13.58 9.04
N ALA A 110 9.47 -14.72 8.41
CA ALA A 110 10.45 -15.78 8.27
C ALA A 110 11.72 -15.30 7.51
N ALA A 111 11.54 -14.60 6.40
CA ALA A 111 12.64 -14.01 5.64
C ALA A 111 13.42 -12.96 6.46
N GLY A 112 12.70 -12.17 7.26
CA GLY A 112 13.30 -11.18 8.16
C GLY A 112 14.11 -11.80 9.28
N ILE A 113 13.62 -12.87 9.89
CA ILE A 113 14.36 -13.64 10.93
C ILE A 113 15.63 -14.24 10.31
N LEU A 114 15.56 -14.83 9.13
CA LEU A 114 16.74 -15.35 8.43
C LEU A 114 17.76 -14.23 8.16
N ASN A 115 17.27 -13.06 7.71
CA ASN A 115 18.14 -11.91 7.48
C ASN A 115 18.77 -11.39 8.78
N SER A 116 18.05 -11.42 9.91
CA SER A 116 18.58 -11.02 11.22
C SER A 116 19.72 -11.92 11.71
N ILE A 117 19.67 -13.21 11.40
CA ILE A 117 20.73 -14.17 11.74
C ILE A 117 22.01 -13.88 10.95
N LEU A 118 21.86 -13.38 9.72
CA LEU A 118 22.99 -13.06 8.82
C LEU A 118 23.53 -11.64 9.00
N ALA A 119 22.81 -10.75 9.67
CA ALA A 119 23.15 -9.34 9.84
C ALA A 119 24.05 -9.12 11.07
N VAL A 120 24.84 -8.05 11.01
CA VAL A 120 25.71 -7.63 12.13
C VAL A 120 24.86 -7.10 13.30
N ASN A 121 23.78 -6.38 13.03
CA ASN A 121 22.84 -5.81 14.02
C ASN A 121 21.59 -6.69 14.12
N THR A 122 21.73 -7.88 14.67
CA THR A 122 20.67 -8.92 14.74
C THR A 122 19.39 -8.44 15.43
N TRP A 123 19.50 -7.65 16.51
CA TRP A 123 18.37 -7.23 17.34
C TRP A 123 17.46 -6.19 16.66
N GLU A 124 18.05 -5.17 16.06
CA GLU A 124 17.30 -4.13 15.35
C GLU A 124 16.57 -4.70 14.13
N VAL A 125 17.27 -5.51 13.32
CA VAL A 125 16.70 -6.14 12.12
C VAL A 125 15.56 -7.09 12.51
N PHE A 126 15.66 -7.78 13.62
CA PHE A 126 14.62 -8.66 14.14
C PHE A 126 13.33 -7.89 14.46
N TRP A 127 13.41 -6.81 15.23
CA TRP A 127 12.25 -6.00 15.58
C TRP A 127 11.62 -5.30 14.37
N LEU A 128 12.44 -4.78 13.45
CA LEU A 128 11.95 -4.21 12.19
C LEU A 128 11.22 -5.25 11.35
N SER A 129 11.66 -6.49 11.33
CA SER A 129 11.00 -7.57 10.58
C SER A 129 9.64 -7.94 11.17
N ILE A 130 9.50 -7.96 12.50
CA ILE A 130 8.21 -8.15 13.17
C ILE A 130 7.27 -6.99 12.81
N LEU A 131 7.75 -5.75 12.97
CA LEU A 131 6.97 -4.56 12.66
C LEU A 131 6.49 -4.58 11.20
N GLU A 132 7.39 -4.88 10.27
CA GLU A 132 7.07 -4.98 8.84
C GLU A 132 5.97 -6.01 8.58
N SER A 133 6.08 -7.20 9.19
CA SER A 133 5.11 -8.28 8.99
C SER A 133 3.73 -7.93 9.51
N VAL A 134 3.65 -7.28 10.67
CA VAL A 134 2.39 -6.77 11.23
C VAL A 134 1.80 -5.69 10.33
N MET A 135 2.63 -4.76 9.85
CA MET A 135 2.17 -3.72 8.91
C MET A 135 1.70 -4.32 7.59
N VAL A 136 2.42 -5.29 7.01
CA VAL A 136 2.02 -5.97 5.78
C VAL A 136 0.65 -6.63 5.97
N PHE A 137 0.44 -7.35 7.05
CA PHE A 137 -0.85 -7.99 7.34
C PHE A 137 -1.98 -6.97 7.47
N ALA A 138 -1.79 -5.93 8.28
CA ALA A 138 -2.80 -4.90 8.51
C ALA A 138 -3.15 -4.14 7.22
N LEU A 139 -2.12 -3.66 6.50
CA LEU A 139 -2.30 -2.89 5.27
C LEU A 139 -2.88 -3.74 4.13
N ALA A 140 -2.52 -5.04 4.02
CA ALA A 140 -3.08 -5.91 3.00
C ALA A 140 -4.59 -6.07 3.18
N ASN A 141 -5.07 -6.23 4.42
CA ASN A 141 -6.51 -6.28 4.71
C ASN A 141 -7.22 -4.95 4.38
N VAL A 142 -6.57 -3.82 4.64
CA VAL A 142 -7.13 -2.51 4.28
C VAL A 142 -7.16 -2.34 2.75
N TYR A 143 -6.05 -2.58 2.06
CA TYR A 143 -5.94 -2.39 0.61
C TYR A 143 -6.88 -3.29 -0.19
N GLN A 144 -7.26 -4.44 0.34
CA GLN A 144 -8.16 -5.37 -0.33
C GLN A 144 -9.48 -4.71 -0.74
N TRP A 145 -10.09 -3.91 0.13
CA TRP A 145 -11.34 -3.20 -0.17
C TRP A 145 -11.17 -2.24 -1.34
N GLY A 146 -10.10 -1.45 -1.35
CA GLY A 146 -9.80 -0.52 -2.43
C GLY A 146 -9.43 -1.20 -3.74
N VAL A 147 -8.68 -2.30 -3.69
CA VAL A 147 -8.32 -3.11 -4.86
C VAL A 147 -9.57 -3.74 -5.47
N HIS A 148 -10.44 -4.32 -4.64
CA HIS A 148 -11.70 -4.91 -5.08
C HIS A 148 -12.57 -3.87 -5.77
N PHE A 149 -12.73 -2.69 -5.17
CA PHE A 149 -13.47 -1.58 -5.76
C PHE A 149 -12.88 -1.16 -7.13
N ILE A 150 -11.55 -0.96 -7.22
CA ILE A 150 -10.90 -0.55 -8.48
C ILE A 150 -11.11 -1.59 -9.59
N LEU A 151 -11.11 -2.89 -9.26
CA LEU A 151 -11.18 -3.95 -10.25
C LEU A 151 -12.59 -4.30 -10.71
N TYR A 152 -13.59 -4.22 -9.82
CA TYR A 152 -14.89 -4.84 -10.06
C TYR A 152 -16.08 -3.88 -10.00
N GLU A 153 -15.98 -2.76 -9.26
CA GLU A 153 -17.13 -1.90 -9.08
C GLU A 153 -17.23 -0.79 -10.14
N GLU A 154 -18.45 -0.35 -10.41
CA GLU A 154 -18.69 0.78 -11.31
C GLU A 154 -18.51 2.11 -10.57
N TRP A 155 -17.76 3.05 -11.15
CA TRP A 155 -17.41 4.34 -10.55
C TRP A 155 -18.62 5.26 -10.26
N ASN A 156 -19.81 4.87 -10.69
CA ASN A 156 -21.05 5.60 -10.46
C ASN A 156 -21.78 5.17 -9.17
N GLN A 157 -21.25 4.18 -8.44
CA GLN A 157 -21.84 3.74 -7.18
C GLN A 157 -21.36 4.62 -6.02
N LEU A 158 -22.19 4.70 -4.97
CA LEU A 158 -21.80 5.38 -3.73
C LEU A 158 -20.74 4.53 -3.03
N PHE A 159 -19.61 5.15 -2.71
CA PHE A 159 -18.54 4.51 -1.95
C PHE A 159 -19.03 4.05 -0.58
N ASN A 160 -18.74 2.83 -0.22
CA ASN A 160 -18.80 2.40 1.17
C ASN A 160 -17.67 3.05 1.96
N ASN A 161 -17.87 3.29 3.27
CA ASN A 161 -16.86 3.93 4.09
C ASN A 161 -15.53 3.16 4.11
N GLU A 162 -15.58 1.83 4.07
CA GLU A 162 -14.39 0.96 4.06
C GLU A 162 -13.60 1.09 2.75
N GLU A 163 -14.29 1.12 1.61
CA GLU A 163 -13.70 1.33 0.30
C GLU A 163 -13.03 2.70 0.19
N LEU A 164 -13.74 3.74 0.64
CA LEU A 164 -13.24 5.10 0.63
C LEU A 164 -11.98 5.26 1.48
N ILE A 165 -11.96 4.71 2.69
CA ILE A 165 -10.79 4.73 3.57
C ILE A 165 -9.63 3.96 2.94
N SER A 166 -9.90 2.79 2.37
CA SER A 166 -8.90 1.97 1.69
C SER A 166 -8.27 2.69 0.50
N LEU A 167 -9.10 3.26 -0.38
CA LEU A 167 -8.65 4.03 -1.54
C LEU A 167 -7.81 5.25 -1.12
N LEU A 168 -8.22 5.91 -0.04
CA LEU A 168 -7.53 7.06 0.50
C LEU A 168 -6.13 6.67 1.02
N ILE A 169 -6.03 5.61 1.82
CA ILE A 169 -4.73 5.13 2.34
C ILE A 169 -3.85 4.69 1.18
N LEU A 170 -4.39 3.99 0.18
CA LEU A 170 -3.65 3.58 -1.02
C LEU A 170 -3.14 4.79 -1.80
N ALA A 171 -3.99 5.81 -2.01
CA ALA A 171 -3.60 7.00 -2.73
C ALA A 171 -2.53 7.80 -1.98
N VAL A 172 -2.70 7.99 -0.67
CA VAL A 172 -1.69 8.68 0.17
C VAL A 172 -0.36 7.93 0.11
N THR A 173 -0.34 6.60 0.30
CA THR A 173 0.90 5.82 0.23
C THR A 173 1.55 5.89 -1.15
N ALA A 174 0.77 5.86 -2.24
CA ALA A 174 1.29 6.03 -3.60
C ALA A 174 1.92 7.42 -3.82
N LEU A 175 1.30 8.48 -3.30
CA LEU A 175 1.85 9.85 -3.39
C LEU A 175 3.22 9.97 -2.72
N TYR A 176 3.43 9.23 -1.61
CA TYR A 176 4.73 9.19 -0.93
C TYR A 176 5.82 8.50 -1.73
N GLY A 177 5.46 7.63 -2.67
CA GLY A 177 6.40 7.02 -3.61
C GLY A 177 6.91 7.94 -4.72
N LEU A 178 6.36 9.16 -4.85
CA LEU A 178 6.86 10.14 -5.80
C LEU A 178 8.28 10.59 -5.43
N PRO A 179 9.15 10.83 -6.44
CA PRO A 179 10.52 11.28 -6.18
C PRO A 179 10.51 12.57 -5.36
N ARG A 180 11.26 12.57 -4.25
CA ARG A 180 11.52 13.78 -3.48
C ARG A 180 12.74 14.46 -4.07
N GLN A 181 12.54 15.62 -4.68
CA GLN A 181 13.65 16.49 -5.06
C GLN A 181 14.04 17.29 -3.80
N ALA A 182 15.24 16.98 -3.28
CA ALA A 182 15.76 17.60 -2.05
C ALA A 182 15.95 19.13 -2.15
N ASP A 183 16.07 19.65 -3.36
CA ASP A 183 16.42 21.06 -3.62
C ASP A 183 15.22 21.97 -3.89
N MET A 184 13.99 21.44 -3.89
CA MET A 184 12.81 22.27 -4.09
C MET A 184 12.20 22.70 -2.75
N ILE A 185 11.96 24.02 -2.59
CA ILE A 185 11.28 24.65 -1.45
C ILE A 185 9.89 23.99 -1.21
N PHE A 186 9.28 23.46 -2.26
CA PHE A 186 8.02 22.72 -2.21
C PHE A 186 8.22 21.28 -2.72
N SER A 187 8.11 20.32 -1.83
CA SER A 187 8.02 18.90 -2.23
C SER A 187 6.68 18.65 -2.94
N ILE A 188 6.74 18.18 -4.19
CA ILE A 188 5.53 17.86 -4.97
C ILE A 188 4.67 16.83 -4.21
N SER A 189 5.29 15.82 -3.59
CA SER A 189 4.60 14.81 -2.80
C SER A 189 3.90 15.41 -1.57
N GLY A 190 4.55 16.33 -0.86
CA GLY A 190 3.97 17.04 0.28
C GLY A 190 2.79 17.92 -0.12
N THR A 191 2.97 18.77 -1.13
CA THR A 191 1.91 19.65 -1.65
C THR A 191 0.69 18.85 -2.10
N LEU A 192 0.89 17.75 -2.81
CA LEU A 192 -0.18 16.89 -3.30
C LEU A 192 -0.87 16.15 -2.14
N SER A 193 -0.14 15.76 -1.10
CA SER A 193 -0.69 15.16 0.12
C SER A 193 -1.57 16.15 0.88
N TYR A 194 -1.13 17.39 1.08
CA TYR A 194 -1.95 18.43 1.71
C TYR A 194 -3.20 18.73 0.89
N PHE A 195 -3.06 18.85 -0.44
CA PHE A 195 -4.22 19.03 -1.32
C PHE A 195 -5.22 17.88 -1.18
N MET A 196 -4.74 16.64 -1.13
CA MET A 196 -5.60 15.48 -0.99
C MET A 196 -6.33 15.45 0.35
N ILE A 197 -5.65 15.79 1.46
CA ILE A 197 -6.25 15.89 2.79
C ILE A 197 -7.38 16.92 2.80
N LEU A 198 -7.14 18.11 2.25
CA LEU A 198 -8.12 19.18 2.16
C LEU A 198 -9.31 18.79 1.27
N PHE A 199 -9.03 18.19 0.11
CA PHE A 199 -10.05 17.74 -0.83
C PHE A 199 -10.95 16.66 -0.20
N MET A 200 -10.37 15.67 0.47
CA MET A 200 -11.12 14.61 1.15
C MET A 200 -11.97 15.14 2.30
N GLY A 201 -11.41 16.05 3.11
CA GLY A 201 -12.16 16.72 4.17
C GLY A 201 -13.35 17.49 3.60
N TYR A 202 -13.13 18.31 2.60
CA TYR A 202 -14.19 19.11 1.97
C TYR A 202 -15.25 18.23 1.28
N ARG A 203 -14.84 17.20 0.53
CA ARG A 203 -15.76 16.37 -0.27
C ARG A 203 -16.56 15.39 0.58
N TYR A 204 -15.93 14.72 1.56
CA TYR A 204 -16.52 13.60 2.30
C TYR A 204 -16.77 13.88 3.78
N GLY A 205 -16.32 15.04 4.29
CA GLY A 205 -16.60 15.52 5.64
C GLY A 205 -15.45 15.35 6.62
N ALA A 206 -15.66 15.86 7.85
CA ALA A 206 -14.60 16.02 8.85
C ALA A 206 -13.95 14.70 9.30
N SER A 207 -14.72 13.62 9.44
CA SER A 207 -14.17 12.31 9.83
C SER A 207 -13.22 11.75 8.79
N THR A 208 -13.60 11.80 7.50
CA THR A 208 -12.75 11.34 6.39
C THR A 208 -11.52 12.23 6.24
N GLY A 209 -11.68 13.55 6.39
CA GLY A 209 -10.57 14.49 6.42
C GLY A 209 -9.58 14.22 7.55
N ALA A 210 -10.06 13.88 8.75
CA ALA A 210 -9.22 13.51 9.89
C ALA A 210 -8.41 12.22 9.59
N ILE A 211 -9.05 11.19 9.03
CA ILE A 211 -8.39 9.93 8.65
C ILE A 211 -7.32 10.18 7.58
N ALA A 212 -7.66 10.99 6.55
CA ALA A 212 -6.70 11.37 5.51
C ALA A 212 -5.51 12.14 6.11
N GLY A 213 -5.80 13.07 7.03
CA GLY A 213 -4.80 13.85 7.75
C GLY A 213 -3.91 12.98 8.63
N ALA A 214 -4.48 12.01 9.35
CA ALA A 214 -3.72 11.07 10.16
C ALA A 214 -2.80 10.20 9.29
N ALA A 215 -3.33 9.58 8.25
CA ALA A 215 -2.56 8.72 7.34
C ALA A 215 -1.42 9.50 6.66
N GLY A 216 -1.73 10.66 6.08
CA GLY A 216 -0.74 11.52 5.42
C GLY A 216 0.29 12.08 6.40
N GLY A 217 -0.15 12.55 7.57
CA GLY A 217 0.71 13.08 8.62
C GLY A 217 1.67 12.04 9.19
N ILE A 218 1.20 10.81 9.44
CA ILE A 218 2.06 9.70 9.90
C ILE A 218 3.15 9.42 8.87
N LEU A 219 2.80 9.33 7.58
CA LEU A 219 3.79 9.10 6.53
C LEU A 219 4.80 10.24 6.43
N LEU A 220 4.37 11.51 6.55
CA LEU A 220 5.27 12.66 6.62
C LEU A 220 6.22 12.57 7.82
N ALA A 221 5.70 12.26 9.00
CA ALA A 221 6.51 12.11 10.20
C ALA A 221 7.54 10.97 10.09
N LEU A 222 7.14 9.82 9.54
CA LEU A 222 8.03 8.67 9.33
C LEU A 222 9.11 8.94 8.27
N THR A 223 8.92 9.91 7.41
CA THR A 223 9.89 10.28 6.37
C THR A 223 10.82 11.42 6.77
N GLY A 224 10.89 11.76 8.05
CA GLY A 224 11.87 12.68 8.61
C GLY A 224 11.32 14.04 9.02
N GLU A 225 10.00 14.26 8.90
CA GLU A 225 9.38 15.46 9.45
C GLU A 225 9.05 15.29 10.95
N ASN A 226 8.71 16.39 11.62
CA ASN A 226 8.40 16.37 13.04
C ASN A 226 7.02 15.67 13.27
N MET A 227 6.87 14.89 14.35
CA MET A 227 5.62 14.26 14.76
C MET A 227 4.44 15.24 14.90
N VAL A 228 4.72 16.52 15.14
CA VAL A 228 3.72 17.60 15.20
C VAL A 228 2.92 17.72 13.88
N VAL A 229 3.52 17.36 12.75
CA VAL A 229 2.87 17.39 11.43
C VAL A 229 1.64 16.50 11.37
N VAL A 230 1.62 15.39 12.11
CA VAL A 230 0.43 14.51 12.21
C VAL A 230 -0.79 15.28 12.73
N GLY A 231 -0.60 16.01 13.83
CA GLY A 231 -1.66 16.83 14.40
C GLY A 231 -2.13 17.95 13.47
N ILE A 232 -1.18 18.62 12.80
CA ILE A 232 -1.50 19.68 11.83
C ILE A 232 -2.31 19.12 10.66
N CYS A 233 -1.90 18.00 10.07
CA CYS A 233 -2.62 17.35 8.97
C CYS A 233 -4.03 16.91 9.39
N CYS A 234 -4.18 16.34 10.59
CA CYS A 234 -5.50 15.97 11.10
C CYS A 234 -6.41 17.20 11.26
N LEU A 235 -5.90 18.28 11.85
CA LEU A 235 -6.64 19.53 12.01
C LEU A 235 -7.04 20.13 10.67
N LEU A 236 -6.12 20.17 9.69
CA LEU A 236 -6.44 20.66 8.34
C LEU A 236 -7.56 19.86 7.69
N GLY A 237 -7.54 18.52 7.81
CA GLY A 237 -8.59 17.65 7.29
C GLY A 237 -9.95 17.89 7.96
N VAL A 238 -9.97 18.02 9.30
CA VAL A 238 -11.19 18.34 10.08
C VAL A 238 -11.72 19.72 9.71
N CYS A 239 -10.86 20.74 9.66
CA CYS A 239 -11.26 22.10 9.30
C CYS A 239 -11.87 22.17 7.90
N ALA A 240 -11.25 21.49 6.92
CA ALA A 240 -11.81 21.42 5.57
C ALA A 240 -13.21 20.79 5.56
N GLY A 241 -13.41 19.73 6.35
CA GLY A 241 -14.70 19.05 6.46
C GLY A 241 -15.77 19.82 7.22
N THR A 242 -15.39 20.66 8.19
CA THR A 242 -16.34 21.55 8.90
C THR A 242 -16.76 22.72 8.05
N LEU A 243 -15.83 23.31 7.27
CA LEU A 243 -16.11 24.41 6.34
C LEU A 243 -17.14 24.02 5.27
N ARG A 244 -17.21 22.76 4.85
CA ARG A 244 -18.26 22.25 3.96
C ARG A 244 -19.67 22.48 4.49
N LYS A 245 -19.86 22.44 5.83
CA LYS A 245 -21.19 22.61 6.45
C LYS A 245 -21.60 24.09 6.58
N MET A 246 -20.65 24.99 6.36
CA MET A 246 -20.89 26.44 6.51
C MET A 246 -21.17 27.14 5.17
N GLY A 247 -20.90 26.49 4.03
CA GLY A 247 -21.17 26.97 2.66
C GLY A 247 -22.16 26.09 1.94
#